data_27ba6e9259d3b1d9a664f3c487b2f06b
#
_entry.id   27ba6e9259d3b1d9a664f3c487b2f06b
#
_cell.length_a   1.000
_cell.length_b   1.000
_cell.length_c   1.000
_cell.angle_alpha   90.00
_cell.angle_beta   90.00
_cell.angle_gamma   90.00
#
_symmetry.space_group_name_H-M   'P 1'
#
loop_
_entity.id
_entity.type
_entity.pdbx_description
1 polymer ?
#
loop_
_entity_poly.entity_id
_entity_poly.type
_entity_poly.pdbx_seq_one_letter_code
_entity_poly.pdbx_strand_id
1 'polypeptide(L)'
;MMTHSDAGFSRDDQWKYFRCTNCRDDWEAKEELSHLCDCILSHDRKIRIRADDSVMDFYREEPYMIRRSRGYAPLPYMLSKAWQGQVLAVGGELKNACCIGHDDRFYPAPYVGDLEDLRTVKALQETITRLTALLEVEPELVVADLHPKYNSTMVAHEMELPMIQVQHHYAHVLSCMAENDCAGPVIGVSFDGTGYGTDGTIWGGEILYADYEHFKRIGSIEPFWHVGGDIASQEGFRIAVSIIGGLVREKEKAKNIIKELELCTEPEANVILTMAQRHLNAIESTSAGRLFDAVSAILGIQKKFYI
;
A
#
# COMPACT_ATOMS: atom_id res chain seq x y z
N MET A 1 -0.81 27.32 -2.01
CA MET A 1 0.39 26.99 -1.21
C MET A 1 0.11 27.52 0.19
N MET A 2 -0.47 26.71 1.06
CA MET A 2 -0.70 27.08 2.45
C MET A 2 0.56 26.75 3.24
N THR A 3 1.16 27.74 3.89
CA THR A 3 2.26 27.51 4.82
C THR A 3 1.68 27.07 6.16
N HIS A 4 2.15 25.95 6.66
CA HIS A 4 1.65 25.23 7.85
C HIS A 4 1.93 25.91 9.21
N SER A 5 2.15 27.20 9.31
CA SER A 5 2.65 27.83 10.53
C SER A 5 1.63 28.43 11.50
N ASP A 6 0.36 28.59 11.13
CA ASP A 6 -0.58 29.39 11.93
C ASP A 6 -1.92 28.75 12.32
N ALA A 7 -2.18 27.49 11.98
CA ALA A 7 -3.34 26.80 12.48
C ALA A 7 -2.93 25.93 13.67
N GLY A 8 -3.41 26.25 14.86
CA GLY A 8 -3.17 25.51 16.11
C GLY A 8 -3.88 24.15 16.12
N PHE A 9 -3.55 23.30 15.15
CA PHE A 9 -4.06 21.93 15.06
C PHE A 9 -3.25 21.00 15.95
N SER A 10 -3.94 20.16 16.72
CA SER A 10 -3.31 19.08 17.47
C SER A 10 -2.71 18.06 16.48
N ARG A 11 -1.69 17.30 16.91
CA ARG A 11 -1.12 16.20 16.11
C ARG A 11 -2.18 15.20 15.65
N ASP A 12 -3.22 14.99 16.45
CA ASP A 12 -4.31 14.05 16.17
C ASP A 12 -5.24 14.51 15.05
N ASP A 13 -5.33 15.83 14.82
CA ASP A 13 -6.15 16.38 13.74
C ASP A 13 -5.45 16.29 12.39
N GLN A 14 -4.12 16.34 12.32
CA GLN A 14 -3.37 16.28 11.06
C GLN A 14 -3.60 14.95 10.31
N TRP A 15 -3.76 13.82 11.01
CA TRP A 15 -3.94 12.51 10.38
C TRP A 15 -5.32 12.32 9.75
N LYS A 16 -6.33 13.02 10.19
CA LYS A 16 -7.68 12.99 9.58
C LYS A 16 -7.70 13.58 8.16
N TYR A 17 -6.77 14.47 7.85
CA TYR A 17 -6.74 15.15 6.54
C TYR A 17 -6.04 14.35 5.45
N PHE A 18 -5.21 13.38 5.79
CA PHE A 18 -4.56 12.50 4.83
C PHE A 18 -5.50 11.47 4.19
N ARG A 19 -6.73 11.33 4.69
CA ARG A 19 -7.77 10.47 4.09
C ARG A 19 -8.61 11.15 3.02
N CYS A 20 -8.52 12.46 2.88
CA CYS A 20 -9.30 13.15 1.88
C CYS A 20 -8.71 12.89 0.50
N THR A 21 -9.49 12.26 -0.37
CA THR A 21 -9.18 12.22 -1.80
C THR A 21 -9.12 13.65 -2.32
N ASN A 22 -8.17 13.97 -3.20
CA ASN A 22 -8.11 15.28 -3.83
C ASN A 22 -9.47 15.64 -4.42
N CYS A 23 -10.07 16.73 -3.94
CA CYS A 23 -11.37 17.19 -4.41
C CYS A 23 -11.34 17.43 -5.91
N ARG A 24 -12.35 16.95 -6.62
CA ARG A 24 -12.45 17.02 -8.08
C ARG A 24 -13.15 18.27 -8.58
N ASP A 25 -14.03 18.82 -7.77
CA ASP A 25 -14.81 20.00 -8.10
C ASP A 25 -15.12 20.84 -6.86
N ASP A 26 -15.70 22.02 -7.09
CA ASP A 26 -16.05 22.99 -6.05
C ASP A 26 -17.09 22.44 -5.06
N TRP A 27 -17.93 21.50 -5.49
CA TRP A 27 -18.93 20.91 -4.62
C TRP A 27 -18.28 19.97 -3.60
N GLU A 28 -17.44 19.05 -4.07
CA GLU A 28 -16.63 18.19 -3.18
C GLU A 28 -15.77 19.05 -2.23
N ALA A 29 -15.10 20.09 -2.76
CA ALA A 29 -14.28 20.96 -1.94
C ALA A 29 -15.08 21.69 -0.84
N LYS A 30 -16.29 22.15 -1.14
CA LYS A 30 -17.15 22.79 -0.13
C LYS A 30 -17.62 21.79 0.93
N GLU A 31 -17.98 20.59 0.53
CA GLU A 31 -18.45 19.56 1.44
C GLU A 31 -17.33 19.10 2.39
N GLU A 32 -16.15 18.82 1.85
CA GLU A 32 -15.05 18.23 2.61
C GLU A 32 -14.18 19.26 3.35
N LEU A 33 -14.06 20.49 2.84
CA LEU A 33 -13.09 21.48 3.35
C LEU A 33 -13.72 22.68 4.04
N SER A 34 -15.03 22.93 3.91
CA SER A 34 -15.64 24.14 4.47
C SER A 34 -15.56 24.26 5.99
N HIS A 35 -15.39 23.14 6.70
CA HIS A 35 -15.18 23.12 8.15
C HIS A 35 -13.73 23.32 8.56
N LEU A 36 -12.80 23.36 7.60
CA LEU A 36 -11.34 23.46 7.81
C LEU A 36 -10.77 24.82 7.45
N CYS A 37 -11.49 25.60 6.66
CA CYS A 37 -10.99 26.87 6.12
C CYS A 37 -12.09 27.91 6.05
N ASP A 38 -11.70 29.18 6.21
CA ASP A 38 -12.62 30.34 6.10
C ASP A 38 -12.90 30.73 4.66
N CYS A 39 -12.05 30.30 3.73
CA CYS A 39 -12.14 30.69 2.32
C CYS A 39 -11.60 29.59 1.39
N ILE A 40 -12.30 29.34 0.30
CA ILE A 40 -11.91 28.41 -0.76
C ILE A 40 -11.68 29.21 -2.04
N LEU A 41 -10.45 29.16 -2.60
CA LEU A 41 -10.16 29.69 -3.91
C LEU A 41 -10.48 28.61 -4.96
N SER A 42 -11.47 28.85 -5.79
CA SER A 42 -11.92 27.95 -6.85
C SER A 42 -11.62 28.50 -8.25
N HIS A 43 -11.85 27.69 -9.28
CA HIS A 43 -11.74 28.06 -10.67
C HIS A 43 -12.79 27.34 -11.53
N ASP A 44 -13.12 27.89 -12.68
CA ASP A 44 -14.14 27.36 -13.60
C ASP A 44 -13.67 26.25 -14.55
N ARG A 45 -12.39 25.86 -14.48
CA ARG A 45 -11.85 24.76 -15.28
C ARG A 45 -12.23 23.41 -14.70
N LYS A 46 -12.81 22.55 -15.54
CA LYS A 46 -13.08 21.16 -15.15
C LYS A 46 -11.78 20.38 -14.96
N ILE A 47 -11.57 19.82 -13.75
CA ILE A 47 -10.49 18.87 -13.48
C ILE A 47 -10.84 17.56 -14.18
N ARG A 48 -10.02 17.16 -15.14
CA ARG A 48 -10.26 15.95 -15.93
C ARG A 48 -9.60 14.71 -15.36
N ILE A 49 -8.41 14.85 -14.79
CA ILE A 49 -7.67 13.81 -14.07
C ILE A 49 -7.22 14.44 -12.77
N ARG A 50 -7.50 13.79 -11.67
CA ARG A 50 -6.90 14.15 -10.38
C ARG A 50 -5.41 13.88 -10.46
N ALA A 51 -4.58 14.82 -10.06
CA ALA A 51 -3.14 14.65 -10.01
C ALA A 51 -2.61 15.34 -8.76
N ASP A 52 -2.04 14.56 -7.88
CA ASP A 52 -1.34 15.05 -6.70
C ASP A 52 0.05 15.58 -7.08
N ASP A 53 0.73 16.22 -6.17
CA ASP A 53 2.12 16.62 -6.39
C ASP A 53 3.04 15.39 -6.32
N SER A 54 4.04 15.39 -7.18
CA SER A 54 5.11 14.40 -7.10
C SER A 54 5.96 14.64 -5.87
N VAL A 55 6.41 13.57 -5.22
CA VAL A 55 7.30 13.61 -4.07
C VAL A 55 8.56 12.84 -4.41
N MET A 56 9.70 13.48 -4.24
CA MET A 56 11.01 12.95 -4.56
C MET A 56 11.95 13.15 -3.38
N ASP A 57 12.89 12.25 -3.21
CA ASP A 57 14.00 12.37 -2.28
C ASP A 57 15.31 12.03 -3.00
N PHE A 58 16.44 12.16 -2.32
CA PHE A 58 17.77 11.92 -2.88
C PHE A 58 18.52 10.90 -2.03
N TYR A 59 19.07 9.88 -2.68
CA TYR A 59 19.98 8.94 -2.07
C TYR A 59 21.33 9.01 -2.79
N ARG A 60 22.39 9.38 -2.09
CA ARG A 60 23.75 9.57 -2.65
C ARG A 60 23.75 10.50 -3.89
N GLU A 61 23.02 11.60 -3.80
CA GLU A 61 22.87 12.61 -4.85
C GLU A 61 22.03 12.15 -6.06
N GLU A 62 21.59 10.88 -6.10
CA GLU A 62 20.69 10.37 -7.12
C GLU A 62 19.23 10.54 -6.68
N PRO A 63 18.36 11.14 -7.53
CA PRO A 63 16.97 11.33 -7.20
C PRO A 63 16.21 10.00 -7.26
N TYR A 64 15.33 9.75 -6.30
CA TYR A 64 14.37 8.67 -6.38
C TYR A 64 12.95 9.16 -6.07
N MET A 65 11.98 8.55 -6.75
CA MET A 65 10.58 8.97 -6.72
C MET A 65 9.83 8.22 -5.62
N ILE A 66 9.29 8.98 -4.64
CA ILE A 66 8.41 8.44 -3.60
C ILE A 66 6.96 8.38 -4.11
N ARG A 67 6.50 9.46 -4.76
CA ARG A 67 5.20 9.53 -5.42
C ARG A 67 5.37 10.13 -6.81
N ARG A 68 4.97 9.37 -7.83
CA ARG A 68 5.06 9.79 -9.21
C ARG A 68 3.71 10.29 -9.70
N SER A 69 3.60 11.58 -9.94
CA SER A 69 2.34 12.21 -10.33
C SER A 69 2.61 13.44 -11.22
N ARG A 70 2.19 14.62 -10.82
CA ARG A 70 2.28 15.84 -11.62
C ARG A 70 3.71 16.12 -12.10
N GLY A 71 3.85 16.36 -13.41
CA GLY A 71 5.13 16.63 -14.07
C GLY A 71 5.91 15.40 -14.54
N TYR A 72 5.59 14.20 -14.02
CA TYR A 72 6.26 12.95 -14.35
C TYR A 72 5.32 11.91 -14.97
N ALA A 73 4.10 11.80 -14.52
CA ALA A 73 3.10 10.94 -15.14
C ALA A 73 2.38 11.69 -16.28
N PRO A 74 2.08 11.05 -17.41
CA PRO A 74 2.33 9.66 -17.77
C PRO A 74 3.59 9.42 -18.60
N LEU A 75 4.71 10.09 -18.31
CA LEU A 75 5.97 9.80 -19.03
C LEU A 75 6.34 8.32 -18.85
N PRO A 76 6.81 7.60 -19.89
CA PRO A 76 7.11 6.20 -19.79
C PRO A 76 8.42 5.91 -19.07
N TYR A 77 8.51 4.70 -18.50
CA TYR A 77 9.77 4.00 -18.32
C TYR A 77 10.05 3.19 -19.59
N MET A 78 11.27 3.25 -20.08
CA MET A 78 11.71 2.55 -21.30
C MET A 78 12.58 1.36 -20.92
N LEU A 79 12.32 0.23 -21.56
CA LEU A 79 13.10 -1.00 -21.38
C LEU A 79 13.93 -1.28 -22.63
N SER A 80 15.09 -1.90 -22.46
CA SER A 80 15.93 -2.37 -23.56
C SER A 80 15.28 -3.49 -24.37
N LYS A 81 14.28 -4.19 -23.78
CA LYS A 81 13.55 -5.29 -24.42
C LYS A 81 12.09 -4.89 -24.63
N ALA A 82 11.63 -4.97 -25.87
CA ALA A 82 10.22 -4.84 -26.19
C ALA A 82 9.44 -6.10 -25.81
N TRP A 83 8.20 -5.90 -25.34
CA TRP A 83 7.22 -6.94 -25.01
C TRP A 83 6.14 -6.96 -26.07
N GLN A 84 5.49 -8.11 -26.24
CA GLN A 84 4.37 -8.24 -27.15
C GLN A 84 3.05 -7.95 -26.43
N GLY A 85 2.13 -7.33 -27.17
CA GLY A 85 0.77 -7.05 -26.68
C GLY A 85 0.64 -5.73 -25.92
N GLN A 86 -0.60 -5.41 -25.60
CA GLN A 86 -1.00 -4.21 -24.88
C GLN A 86 -1.63 -4.63 -23.56
N VAL A 87 -1.02 -4.21 -22.46
CA VAL A 87 -1.37 -4.70 -21.13
C VAL A 87 -1.75 -3.53 -20.22
N LEU A 88 -2.82 -3.72 -19.45
CA LEU A 88 -3.20 -2.82 -18.38
C LEU A 88 -2.98 -3.50 -17.03
N ALA A 89 -2.20 -2.91 -16.15
CA ALA A 89 -2.11 -3.27 -14.74
C ALA A 89 -2.95 -2.28 -13.91
N VAL A 90 -3.88 -2.80 -13.10
CA VAL A 90 -4.81 -1.95 -12.32
C VAL A 90 -4.25 -1.51 -10.97
N GLY A 91 -3.09 -2.03 -10.55
CA GLY A 91 -2.46 -1.70 -9.27
C GLY A 91 -3.06 -2.41 -8.06
N GLY A 92 -2.58 -2.04 -6.87
CA GLY A 92 -3.06 -2.56 -5.57
C GLY A 92 -4.25 -1.78 -5.03
N GLU A 93 -4.58 -1.99 -3.76
CA GLU A 93 -5.72 -1.33 -3.08
C GLU A 93 -5.35 0.04 -2.53
N LEU A 94 -4.24 0.11 -1.77
CA LEU A 94 -3.76 1.34 -1.16
C LEU A 94 -2.76 2.05 -2.06
N LYS A 95 -2.77 3.37 -2.03
CA LYS A 95 -1.86 4.21 -2.85
C LYS A 95 -1.88 3.82 -4.33
N ASN A 96 -3.07 3.52 -4.84
CA ASN A 96 -3.26 2.98 -6.18
C ASN A 96 -2.68 3.89 -7.27
N ALA A 97 -2.09 3.25 -8.27
CA ALA A 97 -1.78 3.80 -9.59
C ALA A 97 -1.87 2.66 -10.60
N CYS A 98 -2.58 2.85 -11.71
CA CYS A 98 -2.58 1.89 -12.81
C CYS A 98 -1.37 2.12 -13.72
N CYS A 99 -1.08 1.16 -14.59
CA CYS A 99 0.01 1.25 -15.55
C CYS A 99 -0.39 0.60 -16.88
N ILE A 100 -0.04 1.23 -18.00
CA ILE A 100 -0.19 0.64 -19.34
C ILE A 100 1.18 0.23 -19.84
N GLY A 101 1.30 -1.02 -20.25
CA GLY A 101 2.48 -1.58 -20.94
C GLY A 101 2.20 -1.74 -22.42
N HIS A 102 3.11 -1.23 -23.25
CA HIS A 102 3.01 -1.27 -24.70
C HIS A 102 4.41 -1.20 -25.31
N ASP A 103 4.78 -2.16 -26.15
CA ASP A 103 6.10 -2.30 -26.74
C ASP A 103 7.24 -2.35 -25.71
N ASP A 104 8.14 -1.39 -25.74
CA ASP A 104 9.26 -1.21 -24.83
C ASP A 104 8.98 -0.23 -23.68
N ARG A 105 7.72 0.15 -23.46
CA ARG A 105 7.34 1.26 -22.59
C ARG A 105 6.30 0.87 -21.57
N PHE A 106 6.49 1.35 -20.34
CA PHE A 106 5.51 1.31 -19.28
C PHE A 106 5.10 2.73 -18.89
N TYR A 107 3.80 3.01 -18.94
CA TYR A 107 3.19 4.31 -18.65
C TYR A 107 2.43 4.25 -17.32
N PRO A 108 3.09 4.51 -16.17
CA PRO A 108 2.39 4.61 -14.90
C PRO A 108 1.47 5.83 -14.90
N ALA A 109 0.24 5.63 -14.46
CA ALA A 109 -0.71 6.71 -14.25
C ALA A 109 -0.26 7.65 -13.13
N PRO A 110 -0.82 8.86 -13.05
CA PRO A 110 -0.77 9.64 -11.83
C PRO A 110 -1.33 8.86 -10.64
N TYR A 111 -0.85 9.16 -9.45
CA TYR A 111 -1.37 8.61 -8.20
C TYR A 111 -2.89 8.81 -8.10
N VAL A 112 -3.62 7.73 -7.86
CA VAL A 112 -5.08 7.71 -7.78
C VAL A 112 -5.55 7.82 -6.32
N GLY A 113 -4.97 7.03 -5.43
CA GLY A 113 -5.28 7.02 -4.00
C GLY A 113 -5.78 5.67 -3.49
N ASP A 114 -6.42 5.66 -2.33
CA ASP A 114 -6.88 4.45 -1.67
C ASP A 114 -8.28 4.06 -2.16
N LEU A 115 -8.42 2.83 -2.63
CA LEU A 115 -9.64 2.34 -3.28
C LEU A 115 -10.72 1.88 -2.29
N GLU A 116 -10.50 1.98 -0.99
CA GLU A 116 -11.56 1.80 0.01
C GLU A 116 -12.72 2.80 -0.18
N ASP A 117 -12.43 3.97 -0.76
CA ASP A 117 -13.44 4.97 -1.13
C ASP A 117 -13.93 4.72 -2.57
N LEU A 118 -15.23 4.53 -2.74
CA LEU A 118 -15.86 4.33 -4.06
C LEU A 118 -15.61 5.49 -5.03
N ARG A 119 -15.41 6.71 -4.53
CA ARG A 119 -15.02 7.86 -5.36
C ARG A 119 -13.65 7.66 -5.99
N THR A 120 -12.74 7.02 -5.26
CA THR A 120 -11.39 6.69 -5.76
C THR A 120 -11.45 5.52 -6.75
N VAL A 121 -12.30 4.53 -6.53
CA VAL A 121 -12.56 3.46 -7.53
C VAL A 121 -13.04 4.07 -8.85
N LYS A 122 -14.00 4.99 -8.80
CA LYS A 122 -14.45 5.72 -9.98
C LYS A 122 -13.34 6.55 -10.63
N ALA A 123 -12.48 7.17 -9.83
CA ALA A 123 -11.32 7.91 -10.33
C ALA A 123 -10.32 6.99 -11.04
N LEU A 124 -10.11 5.75 -10.56
CA LEU A 124 -9.31 4.73 -11.23
C LEU A 124 -9.91 4.39 -12.61
N GLN A 125 -11.20 4.08 -12.69
CA GLN A 125 -11.88 3.77 -13.95
C GLN A 125 -11.80 4.93 -14.96
N GLU A 126 -12.01 6.17 -14.50
CA GLU A 126 -11.85 7.37 -15.33
C GLU A 126 -10.39 7.56 -15.79
N THR A 127 -9.42 7.27 -14.93
CA THR A 127 -7.99 7.38 -15.24
C THR A 127 -7.58 6.36 -16.30
N ILE A 128 -8.01 5.10 -16.15
CA ILE A 128 -7.81 4.04 -17.14
C ILE A 128 -8.37 4.46 -18.50
N THR A 129 -9.66 4.86 -18.54
CA THR A 129 -10.33 5.26 -19.78
C THR A 129 -9.59 6.39 -20.50
N ARG A 130 -9.06 7.34 -19.74
CA ARG A 130 -8.36 8.49 -20.34
C ARG A 130 -6.94 8.17 -20.74
N LEU A 131 -6.24 7.36 -19.97
CA LEU A 131 -4.87 6.98 -20.27
C LEU A 131 -4.83 6.08 -21.50
N THR A 132 -5.77 5.12 -21.64
CA THR A 132 -5.91 4.29 -22.83
C THR A 132 -6.21 5.12 -24.07
N ALA A 133 -7.15 6.09 -23.97
CA ALA A 133 -7.46 7.00 -25.08
C ALA A 133 -6.30 7.93 -25.43
N LEU A 134 -5.53 8.42 -24.44
CA LEU A 134 -4.39 9.30 -24.67
C LEU A 134 -3.24 8.59 -25.39
N LEU A 135 -3.00 7.33 -25.03
CA LEU A 135 -1.93 6.51 -25.59
C LEU A 135 -2.34 5.75 -26.85
N GLU A 136 -3.63 5.85 -27.24
CA GLU A 136 -4.22 5.09 -28.35
C GLU A 136 -3.99 3.56 -28.21
N VAL A 137 -4.16 3.05 -26.97
CA VAL A 137 -3.93 1.65 -26.59
C VAL A 137 -5.27 0.98 -26.32
N GLU A 138 -5.45 -0.22 -26.85
CA GLU A 138 -6.56 -1.13 -26.56
C GLU A 138 -6.04 -2.35 -25.80
N PRO A 139 -6.10 -2.39 -24.45
CA PRO A 139 -5.56 -3.50 -23.69
C PRO A 139 -6.16 -4.83 -24.07
N GLU A 140 -5.32 -5.82 -24.29
CA GLU A 140 -5.70 -7.22 -24.63
C GLU A 140 -5.65 -8.11 -23.38
N LEU A 141 -5.00 -7.64 -22.32
CA LEU A 141 -4.77 -8.35 -21.07
C LEU A 141 -4.84 -7.37 -19.91
N VAL A 142 -5.47 -7.78 -18.82
CA VAL A 142 -5.43 -7.04 -17.55
C VAL A 142 -4.62 -7.79 -16.50
N VAL A 143 -3.85 -7.04 -15.72
CA VAL A 143 -3.06 -7.57 -14.61
C VAL A 143 -3.57 -6.98 -13.31
N ALA A 144 -3.86 -7.83 -12.33
CA ALA A 144 -4.35 -7.47 -11.00
C ALA A 144 -3.47 -8.08 -9.90
N ASP A 145 -3.60 -7.54 -8.68
CA ASP A 145 -3.03 -8.16 -7.50
C ASP A 145 -3.63 -9.54 -7.24
N LEU A 146 -2.86 -10.42 -6.61
CA LEU A 146 -3.33 -11.76 -6.22
C LEU A 146 -4.45 -11.71 -5.17
N HIS A 147 -4.61 -10.60 -4.46
CA HIS A 147 -5.62 -10.45 -3.42
C HIS A 147 -7.05 -10.45 -4.00
N PRO A 148 -7.90 -11.43 -3.61
CA PRO A 148 -9.17 -11.68 -4.31
C PRO A 148 -10.28 -10.64 -4.03
N LYS A 149 -10.10 -9.79 -3.01
CA LYS A 149 -11.12 -8.86 -2.52
C LYS A 149 -10.76 -7.40 -2.71
N TYR A 150 -9.66 -7.09 -3.39
CA TYR A 150 -9.33 -5.70 -3.67
C TYR A 150 -10.32 -5.08 -4.66
N ASN A 151 -10.67 -3.82 -4.45
CA ASN A 151 -11.51 -3.08 -5.38
C ASN A 151 -10.82 -2.92 -6.74
N SER A 152 -9.48 -2.83 -6.78
CA SER A 152 -8.73 -2.88 -8.04
C SER A 152 -8.94 -4.20 -8.80
N THR A 153 -8.99 -5.34 -8.11
CA THR A 153 -9.28 -6.64 -8.71
C THR A 153 -10.73 -6.69 -9.25
N MET A 154 -11.68 -6.07 -8.55
CA MET A 154 -13.06 -5.95 -9.04
C MET A 154 -13.12 -5.13 -10.34
N VAL A 155 -12.41 -3.99 -10.39
CA VAL A 155 -12.29 -3.18 -11.63
C VAL A 155 -11.70 -3.99 -12.78
N ALA A 156 -10.68 -4.83 -12.51
CA ALA A 156 -10.12 -5.71 -13.53
C ALA A 156 -11.14 -6.72 -14.07
N HIS A 157 -11.95 -7.30 -13.21
CA HIS A 157 -13.03 -8.23 -13.62
C HIS A 157 -14.10 -7.56 -14.50
N GLU A 158 -14.45 -6.30 -14.20
CA GLU A 158 -15.44 -5.54 -14.99
C GLU A 158 -15.00 -5.26 -16.43
N MET A 159 -13.70 -5.39 -16.72
CA MET A 159 -13.18 -5.16 -18.07
C MET A 159 -13.42 -6.31 -19.04
N GLU A 160 -13.83 -7.47 -18.56
CA GLU A 160 -14.09 -8.67 -19.36
C GLU A 160 -12.93 -9.11 -20.27
N LEU A 161 -11.69 -8.76 -19.91
CA LEU A 161 -10.47 -9.16 -20.60
C LEU A 161 -9.84 -10.39 -19.95
N PRO A 162 -9.00 -11.14 -20.68
CA PRO A 162 -8.11 -12.11 -20.06
C PRO A 162 -7.36 -11.48 -18.90
N MET A 163 -7.29 -12.15 -17.73
CA MET A 163 -6.70 -11.59 -16.53
C MET A 163 -5.58 -12.48 -15.98
N ILE A 164 -4.48 -11.85 -15.57
CA ILE A 164 -3.40 -12.48 -14.82
C ILE A 164 -3.34 -11.82 -13.44
N GLN A 165 -3.26 -12.65 -12.39
CA GLN A 165 -3.02 -12.18 -11.03
C GLN A 165 -1.56 -12.37 -10.66
N VAL A 166 -0.95 -11.33 -10.07
CA VAL A 166 0.45 -11.30 -9.68
C VAL A 166 0.59 -11.15 -8.18
N GLN A 167 1.48 -11.93 -7.58
CA GLN A 167 1.77 -11.83 -6.16
C GLN A 167 2.37 -10.45 -5.83
N HIS A 168 1.88 -9.81 -4.80
CA HIS A 168 2.17 -8.41 -4.43
C HIS A 168 3.66 -8.08 -4.35
N HIS A 169 4.43 -8.82 -3.56
CA HIS A 169 5.86 -8.56 -3.36
C HIS A 169 6.70 -8.92 -4.58
N TYR A 170 6.25 -9.88 -5.37
CA TYR A 170 6.85 -10.15 -6.67
C TYR A 170 6.62 -8.98 -7.64
N ALA A 171 5.44 -8.36 -7.64
CA ALA A 171 5.18 -7.16 -8.43
C ALA A 171 6.08 -5.99 -8.00
N HIS A 172 6.36 -5.80 -6.70
CA HIS A 172 7.35 -4.82 -6.23
C HIS A 172 8.75 -5.08 -6.78
N VAL A 173 9.21 -6.34 -6.75
CA VAL A 173 10.52 -6.70 -7.32
C VAL A 173 10.57 -6.44 -8.82
N LEU A 174 9.52 -6.84 -9.56
CA LEU A 174 9.43 -6.63 -11.01
C LEU A 174 9.41 -5.14 -11.37
N SER A 175 8.72 -4.31 -10.60
CA SER A 175 8.68 -2.87 -10.87
C SER A 175 10.05 -2.22 -10.70
N CYS A 176 10.81 -2.65 -9.67
CA CYS A 176 12.19 -2.22 -9.46
C CYS A 176 13.12 -2.68 -10.59
N MET A 177 12.96 -3.93 -11.06
CA MET A 177 13.72 -4.45 -12.21
C MET A 177 13.42 -3.64 -13.47
N ALA A 178 12.15 -3.33 -13.73
CA ALA A 178 11.73 -2.56 -14.89
C ALA A 178 12.24 -1.11 -14.85
N GLU A 179 12.14 -0.46 -13.70
CA GLU A 179 12.64 0.92 -13.51
C GLU A 179 14.15 1.04 -13.77
N ASN A 180 14.91 -0.01 -13.45
CA ASN A 180 16.37 -0.07 -13.61
C ASN A 180 16.82 -0.85 -14.86
N ASP A 181 15.92 -1.19 -15.76
CA ASP A 181 16.18 -1.98 -16.99
C ASP A 181 17.02 -3.25 -16.71
N CYS A 182 16.70 -3.94 -15.63
CA CYS A 182 17.43 -5.12 -15.19
C CYS A 182 16.85 -6.38 -15.85
N ALA A 183 17.59 -6.99 -16.78
CA ALA A 183 17.12 -8.14 -17.56
C ALA A 183 17.36 -9.52 -16.92
N GLY A 184 18.24 -9.62 -15.93
CA GLY A 184 18.63 -10.88 -15.32
C GLY A 184 17.85 -11.23 -14.05
N PRO A 185 17.97 -12.46 -13.54
CA PRO A 185 17.40 -12.82 -12.26
C PRO A 185 18.05 -12.03 -11.12
N VAL A 186 17.24 -11.70 -10.13
CA VAL A 186 17.67 -10.90 -8.96
C VAL A 186 17.33 -11.58 -7.64
N ILE A 187 18.01 -11.16 -6.59
CA ILE A 187 17.54 -11.35 -5.22
C ILE A 187 16.77 -10.09 -4.84
N GLY A 188 15.44 -10.19 -4.84
CA GLY A 188 14.55 -9.11 -4.43
C GLY A 188 14.32 -9.15 -2.92
N VAL A 189 14.52 -8.01 -2.24
CA VAL A 189 14.12 -7.82 -0.84
C VAL A 189 12.94 -6.88 -0.85
N SER A 190 11.76 -7.37 -0.48
CA SER A 190 10.52 -6.61 -0.50
C SER A 190 9.96 -6.48 0.91
N PHE A 191 10.00 -5.25 1.45
CA PHE A 191 9.46 -4.93 2.77
C PHE A 191 8.24 -4.04 2.61
N ASP A 192 7.13 -4.49 3.22
CA ASP A 192 5.84 -3.85 3.10
C ASP A 192 4.99 -4.02 4.37
N GLY A 193 3.85 -3.35 4.39
CA GLY A 193 2.84 -3.47 5.45
C GLY A 193 1.97 -4.70 5.32
N THR A 194 1.56 -5.06 4.11
CA THR A 194 0.63 -6.18 3.87
C THR A 194 0.59 -6.55 2.39
N GLY A 195 0.78 -7.82 2.09
CA GLY A 195 0.51 -8.41 0.80
C GLY A 195 -0.03 -9.83 0.93
N TYR A 196 -0.85 -10.25 -0.02
CA TYR A 196 -1.46 -11.58 -0.01
C TYR A 196 -0.42 -12.63 -0.43
N GLY A 197 -0.09 -13.53 0.49
CA GLY A 197 0.85 -14.63 0.25
C GLY A 197 0.24 -15.74 -0.60
N THR A 198 1.07 -16.41 -1.41
CA THR A 198 0.63 -17.59 -2.19
C THR A 198 0.23 -18.78 -1.32
N ASP A 199 0.60 -18.74 -0.05
CA ASP A 199 0.29 -19.72 1.00
C ASP A 199 -0.92 -19.31 1.85
N GLY A 200 -1.58 -18.18 1.52
CA GLY A 200 -2.71 -17.64 2.26
C GLY A 200 -2.35 -16.90 3.54
N THR A 201 -1.05 -16.68 3.80
CA THR A 201 -0.55 -15.89 4.93
C THR A 201 -0.36 -14.42 4.55
N ILE A 202 -0.09 -13.55 5.53
CA ILE A 202 0.23 -12.15 5.29
C ILE A 202 1.73 -12.01 5.08
N TRP A 203 2.13 -11.69 3.85
CA TRP A 203 3.52 -11.38 3.52
C TRP A 203 3.81 -9.89 3.71
N GLY A 204 5.10 -9.54 3.85
CA GLY A 204 5.54 -8.14 3.98
C GLY A 204 7.00 -7.99 4.39
N GLY A 205 7.76 -9.07 4.48
CA GLY A 205 9.19 -9.05 4.76
C GLY A 205 9.88 -10.19 4.05
N GLU A 206 9.93 -10.11 2.70
CA GLU A 206 10.22 -11.24 1.83
C GLU A 206 11.58 -11.11 1.15
N ILE A 207 12.24 -12.25 0.98
CA ILE A 207 13.42 -12.39 0.15
C ILE A 207 13.06 -13.33 -0.99
N LEU A 208 13.04 -12.80 -2.21
CA LEU A 208 12.62 -13.51 -3.40
C LEU A 208 13.81 -13.66 -4.37
N TYR A 209 14.03 -14.86 -4.87
CA TYR A 209 14.78 -15.05 -6.11
C TYR A 209 13.79 -14.91 -7.26
N ALA A 210 13.97 -13.95 -8.14
CA ALA A 210 12.97 -13.57 -9.14
C ALA A 210 13.60 -13.18 -10.48
N ASP A 211 12.89 -13.48 -11.55
CA ASP A 211 13.05 -12.96 -12.90
C ASP A 211 11.69 -12.49 -13.45
N TYR A 212 11.57 -12.14 -14.72
CA TYR A 212 10.31 -11.68 -15.30
C TYR A 212 9.26 -12.78 -15.53
N GLU A 213 9.62 -14.05 -15.38
CA GLU A 213 8.73 -15.18 -15.62
C GLU A 213 8.33 -15.88 -14.34
N HIS A 214 9.24 -15.95 -13.35
CA HIS A 214 9.06 -16.75 -12.15
C HIS A 214 9.66 -16.08 -10.91
N PHE A 215 9.15 -16.48 -9.75
CA PHE A 215 9.79 -16.18 -8.47
C PHE A 215 9.79 -17.39 -7.55
N LYS A 216 10.73 -17.38 -6.62
CA LYS A 216 10.82 -18.32 -5.52
C LYS A 216 11.09 -17.57 -4.23
N ARG A 217 10.23 -17.77 -3.22
CA ARG A 217 10.49 -17.30 -1.87
C ARG A 217 11.66 -18.09 -1.29
N ILE A 218 12.75 -17.41 -0.96
CA ILE A 218 13.99 -18.02 -0.44
C ILE A 218 14.24 -17.66 1.02
N GLY A 219 13.51 -16.69 1.55
CA GLY A 219 13.55 -16.28 2.94
C GLY A 219 12.50 -15.25 3.28
N SER A 220 12.35 -14.99 4.57
CA SER A 220 11.46 -13.97 5.09
C SER A 220 11.89 -13.52 6.49
N ILE A 221 11.26 -12.47 7.01
CA ILE A 221 11.23 -12.19 8.45
C ILE A 221 10.63 -13.40 9.17
N GLU A 222 11.09 -13.68 10.40
CA GLU A 222 10.53 -14.73 11.25
C GLU A 222 9.02 -14.52 11.42
N PRO A 223 8.20 -15.54 11.13
CA PRO A 223 6.75 -15.41 11.20
C PRO A 223 6.24 -15.13 12.61
N PHE A 224 5.20 -14.33 12.71
CA PHE A 224 4.47 -14.06 13.94
C PHE A 224 2.95 -14.07 13.68
N TRP A 225 2.16 -14.18 14.74
CA TRP A 225 0.71 -14.17 14.63
C TRP A 225 0.16 -12.73 14.58
N HIS A 226 -0.49 -12.38 13.48
CA HIS A 226 -1.29 -11.20 13.33
C HIS A 226 -2.69 -11.45 13.92
N VAL A 227 -2.98 -10.85 15.07
CA VAL A 227 -4.13 -11.19 15.90
C VAL A 227 -5.16 -10.09 15.91
N GLY A 228 -6.38 -10.36 15.43
CA GLY A 228 -7.50 -9.44 15.49
C GLY A 228 -7.93 -8.85 14.14
N GLY A 229 -7.42 -9.36 13.01
CA GLY A 229 -7.77 -8.84 11.67
C GLY A 229 -7.34 -7.37 11.50
N ASP A 230 -8.15 -6.55 10.83
CA ASP A 230 -7.80 -5.19 10.44
C ASP A 230 -7.46 -4.28 11.63
N ILE A 231 -8.07 -4.51 12.80
CA ILE A 231 -7.77 -3.72 14.00
C ILE A 231 -6.32 -3.88 14.48
N ALA A 232 -5.67 -5.02 14.17
CA ALA A 232 -4.27 -5.24 14.51
C ALA A 232 -3.32 -4.35 13.69
N SER A 233 -3.75 -3.83 12.54
CA SER A 233 -3.01 -2.83 11.77
C SER A 233 -3.03 -1.45 12.41
N GLN A 234 -4.03 -1.18 13.24
CA GLN A 234 -4.18 0.08 13.98
C GLN A 234 -3.64 0.00 15.40
N GLU A 235 -3.63 -1.21 15.99
CA GLU A 235 -3.24 -1.44 17.37
C GLU A 235 -1.94 -2.28 17.43
N GLY A 236 -0.79 -1.63 17.18
CA GLY A 236 0.53 -2.29 17.14
C GLY A 236 0.88 -3.09 18.40
N PHE A 237 0.30 -2.73 19.56
CA PHE A 237 0.46 -3.51 20.78
C PHE A 237 -0.06 -4.95 20.67
N ARG A 238 -1.04 -5.23 19.81
CA ARG A 238 -1.56 -6.60 19.58
C ARG A 238 -0.49 -7.51 19.00
N ILE A 239 0.24 -6.98 18.03
CA ILE A 239 1.36 -7.70 17.42
C ILE A 239 2.49 -7.87 18.43
N ALA A 240 2.80 -6.82 19.20
CA ALA A 240 3.82 -6.89 20.26
C ALA A 240 3.51 -8.00 21.29
N VAL A 241 2.27 -8.06 21.78
CA VAL A 241 1.81 -9.10 22.72
C VAL A 241 1.90 -10.49 22.09
N SER A 242 1.53 -10.63 20.82
CA SER A 242 1.63 -11.89 20.08
C SER A 242 3.09 -12.36 19.95
N ILE A 243 4.01 -11.47 19.57
CA ILE A 243 5.44 -11.77 19.46
C ILE A 243 6.03 -12.14 20.82
N ILE A 244 5.74 -11.39 21.89
CA ILE A 244 6.19 -11.72 23.24
C ILE A 244 5.68 -13.09 23.66
N GLY A 245 4.40 -13.41 23.40
CA GLY A 245 3.81 -14.72 23.68
C GLY A 245 4.45 -15.87 22.92
N GLY A 246 4.90 -15.63 21.69
CA GLY A 246 5.63 -16.62 20.88
C GLY A 246 7.08 -16.85 21.36
N LEU A 247 7.78 -15.77 21.72
CA LEU A 247 9.17 -15.85 22.20
C LEU A 247 9.27 -16.37 23.62
N VAL A 248 8.33 -16.01 24.51
CA VAL A 248 8.32 -16.40 25.91
C VAL A 248 7.29 -17.50 26.12
N ARG A 249 7.77 -18.76 26.11
CA ARG A 249 6.90 -19.95 26.21
C ARG A 249 6.11 -20.02 27.52
N GLU A 250 6.60 -19.41 28.59
CA GLU A 250 5.97 -19.38 29.90
C GLU A 250 4.94 -18.24 30.00
N LYS A 251 3.66 -18.57 30.03
CA LYS A 251 2.54 -17.62 29.96
C LYS A 251 2.61 -16.52 31.03
N GLU A 252 2.91 -16.86 32.27
CA GLU A 252 2.99 -15.88 33.37
C GLU A 252 4.18 -14.92 33.19
N LYS A 253 5.31 -15.43 32.69
CA LYS A 253 6.46 -14.60 32.38
C LYS A 253 6.17 -13.64 31.21
N ALA A 254 5.49 -14.10 30.18
CA ALA A 254 5.03 -13.24 29.07
C ALA A 254 4.11 -12.13 29.59
N LYS A 255 3.15 -12.43 30.45
CA LYS A 255 2.24 -11.43 31.07
C LYS A 255 3.00 -10.41 31.91
N ASN A 256 3.99 -10.83 32.68
CA ASN A 256 4.81 -9.90 33.47
C ASN A 256 5.55 -8.93 32.56
N ILE A 257 6.17 -9.39 31.48
CA ILE A 257 6.83 -8.54 30.49
C ILE A 257 5.84 -7.55 29.86
N ILE A 258 4.66 -8.03 29.42
CA ILE A 258 3.61 -7.19 28.82
C ILE A 258 3.17 -6.10 29.81
N LYS A 259 3.05 -6.42 31.08
CA LYS A 259 2.69 -5.48 32.15
C LYS A 259 3.81 -4.49 32.43
N GLU A 260 5.07 -4.91 32.52
CA GLU A 260 6.23 -4.05 32.72
C GLU A 260 6.40 -3.05 31.57
N LEU A 261 6.11 -3.47 30.33
CA LEU A 261 6.12 -2.60 29.14
C LEU A 261 4.84 -1.77 28.99
N GLU A 262 3.87 -1.94 29.90
CA GLU A 262 2.56 -1.23 29.86
C GLU A 262 1.86 -1.31 28.50
N LEU A 263 2.00 -2.43 27.78
CA LEU A 263 1.49 -2.54 26.40
C LEU A 263 -0.04 -2.46 26.34
N CYS A 264 -0.71 -3.15 27.25
CA CYS A 264 -2.18 -3.19 27.34
C CYS A 264 -2.63 -3.68 28.72
N THR A 265 -3.94 -3.68 28.95
CA THR A 265 -4.52 -4.22 30.20
C THR A 265 -4.36 -5.74 30.28
N GLU A 266 -4.40 -6.28 31.50
CA GLU A 266 -4.29 -7.73 31.70
C GLU A 266 -5.41 -8.54 31.00
N PRO A 267 -6.69 -8.11 30.97
CA PRO A 267 -7.72 -8.77 30.18
C PRO A 267 -7.41 -8.79 28.69
N GLU A 268 -6.95 -7.68 28.10
CA GLU A 268 -6.56 -7.61 26.69
C GLU A 268 -5.41 -8.55 26.39
N ALA A 269 -4.36 -8.57 27.21
CA ALA A 269 -3.22 -9.47 27.08
C ALA A 269 -3.67 -10.94 27.09
N ASN A 270 -4.55 -11.33 28.02
CA ASN A 270 -5.08 -12.69 28.11
C ASN A 270 -5.86 -13.10 26.86
N VAL A 271 -6.67 -12.20 26.30
CA VAL A 271 -7.42 -12.42 25.06
C VAL A 271 -6.46 -12.62 23.89
N ILE A 272 -5.53 -11.70 23.67
CA ILE A 272 -4.59 -11.74 22.54
C ILE A 272 -3.69 -13.00 22.60
N LEU A 273 -3.11 -13.30 23.77
CA LEU A 273 -2.30 -14.51 23.95
C LEU A 273 -3.10 -15.79 23.69
N THR A 274 -4.38 -15.81 24.10
CA THR A 274 -5.25 -16.96 23.86
C THR A 274 -5.61 -17.09 22.39
N MET A 275 -5.90 -15.99 21.70
CA MET A 275 -6.17 -15.95 20.27
C MET A 275 -4.97 -16.43 19.46
N ALA A 276 -3.77 -15.94 19.76
CA ALA A 276 -2.53 -16.38 19.13
C ALA A 276 -2.27 -17.86 19.34
N GLN A 277 -2.40 -18.34 20.60
CA GLN A 277 -2.17 -19.75 20.94
C GLN A 277 -3.16 -20.72 20.28
N ARG A 278 -4.41 -20.29 20.11
CA ARG A 278 -5.51 -21.11 19.55
C ARG A 278 -5.76 -20.84 18.08
N HIS A 279 -4.98 -19.95 17.47
CA HIS A 279 -5.15 -19.47 16.08
C HIS A 279 -6.57 -18.95 15.78
N LEU A 280 -7.16 -18.24 16.77
CA LEU A 280 -8.51 -17.67 16.65
C LEU A 280 -8.41 -16.25 16.14
N ASN A 281 -9.00 -15.97 14.96
CA ASN A 281 -8.86 -14.68 14.28
C ASN A 281 -7.39 -14.21 14.27
N ALA A 282 -6.50 -15.15 13.95
CA ALA A 282 -5.06 -14.98 13.91
C ALA A 282 -4.53 -15.60 12.61
N ILE A 283 -3.78 -14.81 11.85
CA ILE A 283 -3.15 -15.20 10.60
C ILE A 283 -1.65 -15.08 10.77
N GLU A 284 -0.88 -16.03 10.25
CA GLU A 284 0.57 -15.95 10.24
C GLU A 284 1.02 -14.80 9.34
N SER A 285 2.01 -14.03 9.81
CA SER A 285 2.49 -12.84 9.10
C SER A 285 3.99 -12.71 9.17
N THR A 286 4.58 -12.29 8.06
CA THR A 286 5.98 -11.87 7.92
C THR A 286 6.10 -10.37 7.63
N SER A 287 5.06 -9.59 7.91
CA SER A 287 4.99 -8.17 7.62
C SER A 287 6.07 -7.35 8.36
N ALA A 288 6.93 -6.68 7.62
CA ALA A 288 7.91 -5.75 8.17
C ALA A 288 7.20 -4.54 8.82
N GLY A 289 6.14 -4.02 8.19
CA GLY A 289 5.38 -2.89 8.72
C GLY A 289 4.77 -3.22 10.08
N ARG A 290 4.11 -4.38 10.21
CA ARG A 290 3.54 -4.82 11.49
C ARG A 290 4.60 -5.11 12.55
N LEU A 291 5.78 -5.58 12.15
CA LEU A 291 6.91 -5.72 13.07
C LEU A 291 7.38 -4.35 13.59
N PHE A 292 7.47 -3.34 12.74
CA PHE A 292 7.81 -1.98 13.16
C PHE A 292 6.77 -1.40 14.12
N ASP A 293 5.48 -1.62 13.87
CA ASP A 293 4.40 -1.22 14.77
C ASP A 293 4.54 -1.87 16.15
N ALA A 294 4.85 -3.17 16.18
CA ALA A 294 5.09 -3.90 17.42
C ALA A 294 6.31 -3.35 18.18
N VAL A 295 7.42 -3.10 17.49
CA VAL A 295 8.63 -2.52 18.11
C VAL A 295 8.35 -1.11 18.62
N SER A 296 7.61 -0.29 17.86
CA SER A 296 7.19 1.05 18.30
C SER A 296 6.37 0.99 19.59
N ALA A 297 5.45 0.02 19.71
CA ALA A 297 4.67 -0.21 20.91
C ALA A 297 5.54 -0.67 22.09
N ILE A 298 6.49 -1.58 21.88
CA ILE A 298 7.43 -2.09 22.89
C ILE A 298 8.31 -0.97 23.41
N LEU A 299 8.77 -0.07 22.54
CA LEU A 299 9.59 1.08 22.91
C LEU A 299 8.79 2.23 23.54
N GLY A 300 7.46 2.09 23.65
CA GLY A 300 6.60 3.13 24.20
C GLY A 300 6.44 4.37 23.32
N ILE A 301 6.84 4.29 22.04
CA ILE A 301 6.73 5.41 21.10
C ILE A 301 5.27 5.59 20.70
N GLN A 302 4.63 4.54 20.23
CA GLN A 302 3.22 4.55 19.84
C GLN A 302 2.62 3.16 19.96
N LYS A 303 1.51 3.03 20.69
CA LYS A 303 0.82 1.75 20.93
C LYS A 303 -0.36 1.53 19.98
N LYS A 304 -0.95 2.61 19.47
CA LYS A 304 -2.08 2.62 18.53
C LYS A 304 -1.78 3.62 17.41
N PHE A 305 -2.08 3.23 16.20
CA PHE A 305 -1.96 4.07 15.02
C PHE A 305 -3.37 4.48 14.58
N TYR A 306 -3.58 5.77 14.39
CA TYR A 306 -4.81 6.29 13.79
C TYR A 306 -4.54 6.39 12.28
N ILE A 307 -5.11 5.46 11.53
CA ILE A 307 -5.04 5.45 10.06
C ILE A 307 -6.15 6.33 9.50
#